data_3bebbeb6f7d709244cfe671f04c86b3c
#
_entry.id   3bebbeb6f7d709244cfe671f04c86b3c
#
_cell.length_a   1.000
_cell.length_b   1.000
_cell.length_c   1.000
_cell.angle_alpha   90.00
_cell.angle_beta   90.00
_cell.angle_gamma   90.00
#
_symmetry.space_group_name_H-M   'P 1'
#
loop_
_entity.id
_entity.type
_entity.pdbx_description
1 polymer ?
#
loop_
_entity_poly.entity_id
_entity_poly.type
_entity_poly.pdbx_seq_one_letter_code
_entity_poly.pdbx_strand_id
1 'polypeptide(L)'
;MPTISNVVQSLDVPSFLATLSQAAAAYCGDGERPHAQAVIAAMLEAEKAAKQQRLVYPLEALLGDWRLCFTTLSKVNRQSPLTRKGIYVPKIAQAQISFSQPPGIEPISYSGKIDNQIQVGSILFRVTGPLHYPGKKNLLVFDFTQAQFSLFGKTLYSGSFRSGAEAIALEHRAISKLPFFTFFLVTEN
;
A
#
# COMPACT_ATOMS: atom_id res chain seq x y z
N MET A 1 -10.17 34.00 42.57
CA MET A 1 -9.95 33.70 41.15
C MET A 1 -9.28 32.35 41.04
N PRO A 2 -9.93 31.31 40.55
CA PRO A 2 -9.29 30.01 40.39
C PRO A 2 -8.48 29.99 39.09
N THR A 3 -7.24 29.62 39.23
CA THR A 3 -6.27 29.40 38.16
C THR A 3 -6.70 28.19 37.30
N ILE A 4 -6.93 28.41 36.04
CA ILE A 4 -7.23 27.34 35.09
C ILE A 4 -5.92 26.65 34.77
N SER A 5 -5.66 25.54 35.47
CA SER A 5 -4.61 24.59 35.06
C SER A 5 -5.01 23.94 33.76
N ASN A 6 -4.25 24.23 32.70
CA ASN A 6 -4.31 23.57 31.42
C ASN A 6 -4.02 22.07 31.62
N VAL A 7 -5.07 21.27 31.66
CA VAL A 7 -4.98 19.83 31.41
C VAL A 7 -4.79 19.68 29.89
N VAL A 8 -3.56 19.74 29.43
CA VAL A 8 -3.18 19.19 28.13
C VAL A 8 -3.33 17.67 28.30
N GLN A 9 -4.50 17.14 27.95
CA GLN A 9 -4.64 15.72 27.68
C GLN A 9 -3.68 15.41 26.53
N SER A 10 -2.57 14.75 26.86
CA SER A 10 -1.76 14.06 25.87
C SER A 10 -2.68 13.07 25.17
N LEU A 11 -3.01 13.34 23.91
CA LEU A 11 -3.65 12.38 23.04
C LEU A 11 -2.72 11.16 23.05
N ASP A 12 -3.16 10.07 23.66
CA ASP A 12 -2.46 8.79 23.69
C ASP A 12 -2.40 8.28 22.25
N VAL A 13 -1.34 8.66 21.54
CA VAL A 13 -1.07 8.13 20.19
C VAL A 13 -0.78 6.65 20.38
N PRO A 14 -1.54 5.76 19.73
CA PRO A 14 -1.34 4.33 19.88
C PRO A 14 0.12 3.95 19.60
N SER A 15 0.72 3.13 20.46
CA SER A 15 2.14 2.75 20.40
C SER A 15 2.56 2.16 19.04
N PHE A 16 1.63 1.46 18.38
CA PHE A 16 1.86 0.93 17.04
C PHE A 16 2.06 2.03 15.98
N LEU A 17 1.36 3.18 16.12
CA LEU A 17 1.48 4.28 15.17
C LEU A 17 2.87 4.92 15.23
N ALA A 18 3.40 5.14 16.44
CA ALA A 18 4.75 5.65 16.63
C ALA A 18 5.81 4.73 15.98
N THR A 19 5.69 3.42 16.20
CA THR A 19 6.62 2.43 15.61
C THR A 19 6.53 2.41 14.08
N LEU A 20 5.33 2.47 13.50
CA LEU A 20 5.15 2.47 12.04
C LEU A 20 5.64 3.77 11.41
N SER A 21 5.37 4.92 12.01
CA SER A 21 5.89 6.22 11.57
C SER A 21 7.41 6.27 11.66
N GLN A 22 8.01 5.76 12.74
CA GLN A 22 9.46 5.67 12.86
C GLN A 22 10.06 4.78 11.75
N ALA A 23 9.43 3.65 11.43
CA ALA A 23 9.89 2.76 10.35
C ALA A 23 9.86 3.47 8.98
N ALA A 24 8.82 4.25 8.70
CA ALA A 24 8.70 5.04 7.48
C ALA A 24 9.75 6.18 7.43
N ALA A 25 9.90 6.95 8.50
CA ALA A 25 10.90 8.02 8.62
C ALA A 25 12.33 7.49 8.43
N ALA A 26 12.67 6.38 9.08
CA ALA A 26 13.97 5.73 8.94
C ALA A 26 14.25 5.24 7.50
N TYR A 27 13.23 4.87 6.74
CA TYR A 27 13.37 4.57 5.32
C TYR A 27 13.73 5.83 4.50
N CYS A 28 13.17 6.98 4.83
CA CYS A 28 13.50 8.27 4.22
C CYS A 28 14.90 8.77 4.63
N GLY A 29 15.45 8.27 5.71
CA GLY A 29 16.78 8.65 6.21
C GLY A 29 16.75 9.34 7.56
N ASP A 30 15.57 9.47 8.16
CA ASP A 30 15.35 10.13 9.43
C ASP A 30 15.27 9.11 10.57
N GLY A 31 16.27 9.12 11.42
CA GLY A 31 16.30 8.30 12.63
C GLY A 31 16.72 6.85 12.43
N GLU A 32 16.60 6.08 13.51
CA GLU A 32 16.98 4.68 13.59
C GLU A 32 15.83 3.76 13.19
N ARG A 33 16.15 2.69 12.45
CA ARG A 33 15.16 1.69 12.03
C ARG A 33 14.70 0.84 13.21
N PRO A 34 13.39 0.76 13.49
CA PRO A 34 12.87 -0.18 14.47
C PRO A 34 13.24 -1.62 14.12
N HIS A 35 13.36 -2.46 15.13
CA HIS A 35 13.57 -3.88 14.90
C HIS A 35 12.39 -4.48 14.11
N ALA A 36 12.68 -5.36 13.13
CA ALA A 36 11.66 -5.89 12.23
C ALA A 36 10.48 -6.58 12.95
N GLN A 37 10.73 -7.24 14.08
CA GLN A 37 9.67 -7.85 14.88
C GLN A 37 8.75 -6.82 15.54
N ALA A 38 9.29 -5.67 15.97
CA ALA A 38 8.48 -4.57 16.51
C ALA A 38 7.55 -4.00 15.43
N VAL A 39 8.05 -3.85 14.19
CA VAL A 39 7.22 -3.38 13.06
C VAL A 39 6.12 -4.40 12.76
N ILE A 40 6.41 -5.70 12.74
CA ILE A 40 5.39 -6.74 12.54
C ILE A 40 4.32 -6.68 13.64
N ALA A 41 4.73 -6.58 14.90
CA ALA A 41 3.79 -6.46 16.03
C ALA A 41 2.90 -5.22 15.86
N ALA A 42 3.49 -4.07 15.55
CA ALA A 42 2.77 -2.83 15.31
C ALA A 42 1.78 -2.92 14.15
N MET A 43 2.14 -3.58 13.04
CA MET A 43 1.24 -3.83 11.92
C MET A 43 0.04 -4.70 12.32
N LEU A 44 0.25 -5.74 13.13
CA LEU A 44 -0.82 -6.61 13.62
C LEU A 44 -1.76 -5.89 14.58
N GLU A 45 -1.22 -5.03 15.45
CA GLU A 45 -2.02 -4.19 16.35
C GLU A 45 -2.85 -3.17 15.55
N ALA A 46 -2.27 -2.50 14.56
CA ALA A 46 -2.98 -1.60 13.67
C ALA A 46 -4.11 -2.30 12.91
N GLU A 47 -3.87 -3.50 12.36
CA GLU A 47 -4.89 -4.31 11.71
C GLU A 47 -6.04 -4.68 12.66
N LYS A 48 -5.71 -5.07 13.90
CA LYS A 48 -6.71 -5.38 14.93
C LYS A 48 -7.53 -4.16 15.29
N ALA A 49 -6.89 -3.01 15.52
CA ALA A 49 -7.55 -1.75 15.84
C ALA A 49 -8.50 -1.31 14.71
N ALA A 50 -8.06 -1.37 13.46
CA ALA A 50 -8.87 -1.04 12.29
C ALA A 50 -10.13 -1.91 12.18
N LYS A 51 -9.99 -3.22 12.44
CA LYS A 51 -11.13 -4.16 12.45
C LYS A 51 -12.13 -3.84 13.56
N GLN A 52 -11.64 -3.52 14.78
CA GLN A 52 -12.47 -3.17 15.91
C GLN A 52 -13.24 -1.86 15.70
N GLN A 53 -12.57 -0.86 15.13
CA GLN A 53 -13.13 0.46 14.87
C GLN A 53 -13.91 0.53 13.55
N ARG A 54 -13.88 -0.52 12.74
CA ARG A 54 -14.50 -0.57 11.41
C ARG A 54 -14.09 0.62 10.53
N LEU A 55 -12.82 0.99 10.58
CA LEU A 55 -12.29 2.11 9.81
C LEU A 55 -12.51 1.89 8.32
N VAL A 56 -12.98 2.93 7.63
CA VAL A 56 -13.13 2.96 6.18
C VAL A 56 -12.45 4.22 5.67
N TYR A 57 -11.61 4.06 4.67
CA TYR A 57 -10.90 5.16 4.02
C TYR A 57 -11.57 5.53 2.70
N PRO A 58 -11.74 6.81 2.36
CA PRO A 58 -12.17 7.22 1.03
C PRO A 58 -11.07 6.94 0.00
N LEU A 59 -11.45 6.79 -1.28
CA LEU A 59 -10.46 6.51 -2.35
C LEU A 59 -9.41 7.62 -2.45
N GLU A 60 -9.80 8.86 -2.22
CA GLU A 60 -8.94 10.04 -2.26
C GLU A 60 -7.75 9.93 -1.30
N ALA A 61 -7.93 9.30 -0.14
CA ALA A 61 -6.86 9.05 0.82
C ALA A 61 -5.83 8.01 0.32
N LEU A 62 -6.18 7.23 -0.71
CA LEU A 62 -5.31 6.23 -1.31
C LEU A 62 -4.60 6.75 -2.57
N LEU A 63 -5.10 7.83 -3.20
CA LEU A 63 -4.50 8.38 -4.42
C LEU A 63 -3.09 8.91 -4.15
N GLY A 64 -2.24 8.78 -5.16
CA GLY A 64 -0.85 9.23 -5.10
C GLY A 64 0.16 8.09 -5.20
N ASP A 65 1.39 8.41 -4.86
CA ASP A 65 2.56 7.54 -4.99
C ASP A 65 2.95 6.96 -3.62
N TRP A 66 2.94 5.64 -3.52
CA TRP A 66 3.28 4.90 -2.32
C TRP A 66 4.57 4.13 -2.50
N ARG A 67 5.54 4.34 -1.62
CA ARG A 67 6.81 3.62 -1.66
C ARG A 67 6.81 2.47 -0.67
N LEU A 68 7.16 1.28 -1.14
CA LEU A 68 7.28 0.10 -0.29
C LEU A 68 8.57 0.18 0.53
N CYS A 69 8.46 0.39 1.84
CA CYS A 69 9.60 0.46 2.74
C CYS A 69 9.81 -0.83 3.57
N PHE A 70 8.75 -1.58 3.80
CA PHE A 70 8.80 -2.80 4.62
C PHE A 70 7.79 -3.83 4.10
N THR A 71 8.16 -5.10 4.16
CA THR A 71 7.28 -6.21 3.78
C THR A 71 7.48 -7.41 4.71
N THR A 72 6.49 -8.30 4.76
CA THR A 72 6.58 -9.56 5.50
C THR A 72 6.57 -10.74 4.53
N LEU A 73 7.49 -11.66 4.73
CA LEU A 73 7.49 -12.95 4.05
C LEU A 73 6.93 -14.02 5.00
N SER A 74 5.86 -14.68 4.58
CA SER A 74 5.31 -15.83 5.29
C SER A 74 5.92 -17.10 4.70
N LYS A 75 6.73 -17.83 5.47
CA LYS A 75 7.10 -19.21 5.12
C LYS A 75 6.03 -20.13 5.69
N VAL A 76 5.25 -20.74 4.82
CA VAL A 76 4.36 -21.85 5.20
C VAL A 76 5.25 -23.09 5.33
N ASN A 77 5.72 -23.38 6.53
CA ASN A 77 6.37 -24.64 6.81
C ASN A 77 5.35 -25.56 7.49
N ARG A 78 5.15 -26.76 6.97
CA ARG A 78 4.16 -27.74 7.49
C ARG A 78 4.40 -28.15 8.95
N GLN A 79 5.55 -27.79 9.54
CA GLN A 79 5.99 -28.22 10.87
C GLN A 79 6.16 -27.10 11.89
N SER A 80 5.90 -25.83 11.53
CA SER A 80 6.07 -24.71 12.47
C SER A 80 4.97 -23.67 12.31
N PRO A 81 4.50 -23.05 13.41
CA PRO A 81 3.54 -21.96 13.31
C PRO A 81 4.13 -20.83 12.46
N LEU A 82 3.28 -20.16 11.69
CA LEU A 82 3.60 -19.08 10.76
C LEU A 82 4.67 -18.12 11.33
N THR A 83 5.93 -18.34 10.98
CA THR A 83 6.98 -17.39 11.32
C THR A 83 7.01 -16.33 10.22
N ARG A 84 6.48 -15.15 10.52
CA ARG A 84 6.57 -13.98 9.63
C ARG A 84 7.96 -13.37 9.80
N LYS A 85 8.72 -13.32 8.71
CA LYS A 85 9.99 -12.59 8.66
C LYS A 85 9.75 -11.21 8.03
N GLY A 86 10.03 -10.14 8.79
CA GLY A 86 9.99 -8.78 8.29
C GLY A 86 11.27 -8.42 7.56
N ILE A 87 11.15 -7.71 6.45
CA ILE A 87 12.26 -7.27 5.62
C ILE A 87 12.05 -5.82 5.24
N TYR A 88 13.02 -4.95 5.56
CA TYR A 88 13.09 -3.62 4.99
C TYR A 88 13.54 -3.69 3.53
N VAL A 89 12.82 -3.00 2.67
CA VAL A 89 13.20 -2.92 1.25
C VAL A 89 14.50 -2.11 1.12
N PRO A 90 15.53 -2.63 0.44
CA PRO A 90 16.77 -1.87 0.25
C PRO A 90 16.52 -0.60 -0.57
N LYS A 91 17.18 0.52 -0.22
CA LYS A 91 17.03 1.80 -0.94
C LYS A 91 17.40 1.70 -2.43
N ILE A 92 18.26 0.74 -2.80
CA ILE A 92 18.64 0.48 -4.20
C ILE A 92 17.51 -0.15 -5.01
N ALA A 93 16.57 -0.85 -4.35
CA ALA A 93 15.38 -1.44 -4.97
C ALA A 93 14.18 -0.53 -4.70
N GLN A 94 13.94 0.42 -5.57
CA GLN A 94 12.81 1.35 -5.43
C GLN A 94 11.54 0.65 -5.92
N ALA A 95 10.73 0.16 -4.99
CA ALA A 95 9.42 -0.40 -5.27
C ALA A 95 8.35 0.64 -4.95
N GLN A 96 7.55 1.00 -5.94
CA GLN A 96 6.52 2.02 -5.85
C GLN A 96 5.22 1.50 -6.42
N ILE A 97 4.12 1.88 -5.81
CA ILE A 97 2.77 1.70 -6.32
C ILE A 97 2.08 3.06 -6.35
N SER A 98 1.38 3.34 -7.46
CA SER A 98 0.65 4.59 -7.63
C SER A 98 -0.82 4.29 -7.95
N PHE A 99 -1.70 5.05 -7.31
CA PHE A 99 -3.13 5.02 -7.60
C PHE A 99 -3.54 6.39 -8.14
N SER A 100 -4.23 6.39 -9.28
CA SER A 100 -4.67 7.62 -9.93
C SER A 100 -6.08 7.49 -10.50
N GLN A 101 -6.77 8.61 -10.57
CA GLN A 101 -8.04 8.72 -11.29
C GLN A 101 -7.82 9.52 -12.58
N PRO A 102 -8.45 9.14 -13.69
CA PRO A 102 -8.45 9.96 -14.90
C PRO A 102 -9.09 11.33 -14.63
N PRO A 103 -8.57 12.41 -15.21
CA PRO A 103 -9.18 13.74 -15.08
C PRO A 103 -10.59 13.76 -15.68
N GLY A 104 -11.53 14.41 -15.01
CA GLY A 104 -12.91 14.58 -15.48
C GLY A 104 -13.88 13.46 -15.11
N ILE A 105 -13.44 12.46 -14.34
CA ILE A 105 -14.35 11.48 -13.73
C ILE A 105 -14.82 12.06 -12.39
N GLU A 106 -16.14 12.15 -12.22
CA GLU A 106 -16.75 12.56 -10.95
C GLU A 106 -16.19 11.71 -9.80
N PRO A 107 -16.01 12.29 -8.59
CA PRO A 107 -15.50 11.58 -7.40
C PRO A 107 -16.32 10.34 -7.01
N ILE A 108 -17.50 10.18 -7.59
CA ILE A 108 -18.43 9.07 -7.36
C ILE A 108 -17.97 7.77 -8.07
N SER A 109 -17.08 7.87 -9.05
CA SER A 109 -16.54 6.67 -9.71
C SER A 109 -15.41 6.06 -8.87
N TYR A 110 -15.69 4.93 -8.28
CA TYR A 110 -14.70 4.11 -7.55
C TYR A 110 -13.66 3.44 -8.47
N SER A 111 -13.48 3.93 -9.68
CA SER A 111 -12.60 3.37 -10.71
C SER A 111 -11.39 4.27 -10.95
N GLY A 112 -10.27 3.68 -11.28
CA GLY A 112 -9.02 4.39 -11.54
C GLY A 112 -7.97 3.51 -12.21
N LYS A 113 -6.72 3.91 -12.08
CA LYS A 113 -5.56 3.21 -12.62
C LYS A 113 -4.58 2.88 -11.50
N ILE A 114 -4.05 1.66 -11.55
CA ILE A 114 -2.93 1.21 -10.73
C ILE A 114 -1.67 1.17 -11.59
N ASP A 115 -0.57 1.59 -11.00
CA ASP A 115 0.77 1.53 -11.57
C ASP A 115 1.71 0.96 -10.51
N ASN A 116 2.36 -0.14 -10.81
CA ASN A 116 3.32 -0.76 -9.90
C ASN A 116 4.66 -0.89 -10.61
N GLN A 117 5.70 -0.32 -10.01
CA GLN A 117 7.03 -0.34 -10.60
C GLN A 117 8.10 -0.75 -9.58
N ILE A 118 9.10 -1.43 -10.08
CA ILE A 118 10.32 -1.76 -9.35
C ILE A 118 11.50 -1.30 -10.17
N GLN A 119 12.34 -0.46 -9.57
CA GLN A 119 13.59 -0.01 -10.19
C GLN A 119 14.78 -0.48 -9.36
N VAL A 120 15.74 -1.13 -10.02
CA VAL A 120 17.01 -1.54 -9.44
C VAL A 120 18.13 -1.02 -10.35
N GLY A 121 18.82 0.02 -9.89
CA GLY A 121 19.82 0.71 -10.71
C GLY A 121 19.19 1.23 -12.02
N SER A 122 19.70 0.76 -13.15
CA SER A 122 19.23 1.14 -14.50
C SER A 122 18.09 0.28 -15.04
N ILE A 123 17.66 -0.74 -14.30
CA ILE A 123 16.60 -1.66 -14.70
C ILE A 123 15.27 -1.18 -14.10
N LEU A 124 14.26 -0.99 -14.94
CA LEU A 124 12.89 -0.67 -14.53
C LEU A 124 11.95 -1.74 -15.08
N PHE A 125 11.16 -2.33 -14.17
CA PHE A 125 10.00 -3.13 -14.50
C PHE A 125 8.75 -2.44 -13.99
N ARG A 126 7.75 -2.29 -14.86
CA ARG A 126 6.50 -1.59 -14.58
C ARG A 126 5.32 -2.38 -15.08
N VAL A 127 4.27 -2.47 -14.28
CA VAL A 127 2.99 -3.05 -14.68
C VAL A 127 1.87 -2.08 -14.36
N THR A 128 0.91 -1.96 -15.28
CA THR A 128 -0.21 -1.04 -15.12
C THR A 128 -1.53 -1.71 -15.47
N GLY A 129 -2.61 -1.15 -14.94
CA GLY A 129 -3.95 -1.62 -15.27
C GLY A 129 -5.06 -0.85 -14.56
N PRO A 130 -6.31 -1.25 -14.77
CA PRO A 130 -7.45 -0.64 -14.10
C PRO A 130 -7.52 -1.06 -12.63
N LEU A 131 -8.08 -0.19 -11.80
CA LEU A 131 -8.47 -0.48 -10.42
C LEU A 131 -9.94 -0.13 -10.19
N HIS A 132 -10.52 -0.80 -9.21
CA HIS A 132 -11.85 -0.50 -8.70
C HIS A 132 -11.86 -0.59 -7.17
N TYR A 133 -12.42 0.44 -6.52
CA TYR A 133 -12.51 0.55 -5.07
C TYR A 133 -13.96 0.74 -4.64
N PRO A 134 -14.69 -0.34 -4.30
CA PRO A 134 -16.12 -0.24 -3.98
C PRO A 134 -16.42 0.47 -2.65
N GLY A 135 -15.42 1.07 -1.99
CA GLY A 135 -15.59 1.83 -0.74
C GLY A 135 -16.03 1.01 0.46
N LYS A 136 -16.19 -0.31 0.32
CA LYS A 136 -16.58 -1.21 1.39
C LYS A 136 -15.37 -2.03 1.83
N LYS A 137 -15.14 -2.13 3.16
CA LYS A 137 -14.08 -2.97 3.76
C LYS A 137 -12.65 -2.62 3.35
N ASN A 138 -12.37 -1.40 2.88
CA ASN A 138 -11.06 -0.97 2.41
C ASN A 138 -10.45 -1.94 1.39
N LEU A 139 -11.27 -2.50 0.52
CA LEU A 139 -10.88 -3.46 -0.49
C LEU A 139 -10.72 -2.76 -1.83
N LEU A 140 -9.51 -2.73 -2.36
CA LEU A 140 -9.19 -2.24 -3.69
C LEU A 140 -8.86 -3.43 -4.57
N VAL A 141 -9.66 -3.67 -5.59
CA VAL A 141 -9.43 -4.72 -6.59
C VAL A 141 -8.80 -4.12 -7.83
N PHE A 142 -7.94 -4.88 -8.50
CA PHE A 142 -7.24 -4.40 -9.69
C PHE A 142 -6.91 -5.55 -10.65
N ASP A 143 -6.46 -5.20 -11.83
CA ASP A 143 -5.90 -6.14 -12.78
C ASP A 143 -4.73 -5.48 -13.53
N PHE A 144 -3.62 -6.19 -13.66
CA PHE A 144 -2.54 -5.70 -14.50
C PHE A 144 -2.76 -6.16 -15.94
N THR A 145 -2.80 -5.20 -16.86
CA THR A 145 -3.07 -5.46 -18.28
C THR A 145 -1.88 -5.14 -19.18
N GLN A 146 -0.94 -4.35 -18.70
CA GLN A 146 0.24 -3.93 -19.44
C GLN A 146 1.50 -4.16 -18.65
N ALA A 147 2.60 -4.51 -19.31
CA ALA A 147 3.93 -4.57 -18.73
C ALA A 147 4.92 -3.80 -19.60
N GLN A 148 5.89 -3.18 -18.92
CA GLN A 148 7.01 -2.49 -19.54
C GLN A 148 8.30 -2.90 -18.85
N PHE A 149 9.33 -3.14 -19.64
CA PHE A 149 10.69 -3.36 -19.19
C PHE A 149 11.62 -2.34 -19.86
N SER A 150 12.39 -1.65 -19.04
CA SER A 150 13.33 -0.62 -19.52
C SER A 150 14.71 -0.82 -18.91
N LEU A 151 15.73 -0.51 -19.69
CA LEU A 151 17.14 -0.57 -19.31
C LEU A 151 17.82 0.74 -19.72
N PHE A 152 18.56 1.36 -18.78
CA PHE A 152 19.21 2.67 -18.98
C PHE A 152 18.26 3.74 -19.53
N GLY A 153 17.00 3.77 -19.04
CA GLY A 153 15.98 4.71 -19.49
C GLY A 153 15.37 4.41 -20.86
N LYS A 154 15.85 3.38 -21.57
CA LYS A 154 15.28 2.95 -22.84
C LYS A 154 14.30 1.81 -22.63
N THR A 155 13.09 1.94 -23.16
CA THR A 155 12.10 0.86 -23.15
C THR A 155 12.52 -0.21 -24.14
N LEU A 156 12.81 -1.42 -23.63
CA LEU A 156 13.16 -2.59 -24.43
C LEU A 156 11.93 -3.44 -24.77
N TYR A 157 10.95 -3.41 -23.88
CA TYR A 157 9.69 -4.12 -24.06
C TYR A 157 8.54 -3.30 -23.51
N SER A 158 7.45 -3.23 -24.25
CA SER A 158 6.16 -2.71 -23.79
C SER A 158 5.07 -3.50 -24.50
N GLY A 159 4.19 -4.11 -23.73
CA GLY A 159 3.14 -4.95 -24.27
C GLY A 159 1.98 -5.15 -23.32
N SER A 160 0.83 -5.48 -23.91
CA SER A 160 -0.36 -5.93 -23.21
C SER A 160 -0.35 -7.44 -23.11
N PHE A 161 -0.59 -8.01 -21.95
CA PHE A 161 -0.76 -9.46 -21.76
C PHE A 161 -2.24 -9.86 -21.66
N ARG A 162 -3.15 -8.89 -21.81
CA ARG A 162 -4.58 -9.14 -22.01
C ARG A 162 -5.10 -8.23 -23.09
N SER A 163 -5.86 -8.78 -24.03
CA SER A 163 -6.51 -8.01 -25.09
C SER A 163 -7.54 -7.04 -24.48
N GLY A 164 -7.61 -5.82 -25.00
CA GLY A 164 -8.43 -4.74 -24.44
C GLY A 164 -9.94 -5.03 -24.30
N ALA A 165 -10.46 -6.07 -24.97
CA ALA A 165 -11.84 -6.54 -24.80
C ALA A 165 -12.10 -7.18 -23.41
N GLU A 166 -11.07 -7.72 -22.75
CA GLU A 166 -11.17 -8.24 -21.39
C GLU A 166 -10.98 -7.18 -20.32
N ALA A 167 -10.51 -5.99 -20.69
CA ALA A 167 -10.43 -4.83 -19.81
C ALA A 167 -11.81 -4.22 -19.48
N ILE A 168 -12.86 -4.71 -20.13
CA ILE A 168 -14.24 -4.29 -19.89
C ILE A 168 -14.62 -4.75 -18.50
N ALA A 169 -14.69 -3.75 -17.63
CA ALA A 169 -15.36 -3.74 -16.35
C ALA A 169 -14.89 -4.79 -15.34
N LEU A 170 -13.83 -4.44 -14.58
CA LEU A 170 -13.54 -5.07 -13.28
C LEU A 170 -14.81 -5.22 -12.44
N GLU A 171 -15.77 -4.31 -12.60
CA GLU A 171 -17.08 -4.28 -11.92
C GLU A 171 -17.94 -5.52 -12.20
N HIS A 172 -17.78 -6.13 -13.37
CA HIS A 172 -18.54 -7.32 -13.77
C HIS A 172 -17.79 -8.64 -13.53
N ARG A 173 -16.55 -8.57 -13.04
CA ARG A 173 -15.77 -9.78 -12.75
C ARG A 173 -15.92 -10.20 -11.29
N ALA A 174 -15.97 -11.50 -11.05
CA ALA A 174 -15.99 -12.01 -9.69
C ALA A 174 -14.75 -11.56 -8.91
N ILE A 175 -14.92 -10.76 -7.88
CA ILE A 175 -13.86 -10.19 -7.02
C ILE A 175 -12.91 -11.29 -6.51
N SER A 176 -13.44 -12.50 -6.26
CA SER A 176 -12.67 -13.66 -5.79
C SER A 176 -11.58 -14.15 -6.78
N LYS A 177 -11.62 -13.71 -8.03
CA LYS A 177 -10.65 -14.05 -9.08
C LYS A 177 -9.67 -12.93 -9.41
N LEU A 178 -9.80 -11.78 -8.76
CA LEU A 178 -8.97 -10.60 -8.98
C LEU A 178 -7.96 -10.45 -7.84
N PRO A 179 -6.74 -9.97 -8.13
CA PRO A 179 -5.85 -9.50 -7.09
C PRO A 179 -6.46 -8.30 -6.38
N PHE A 180 -6.17 -8.18 -5.10
CA PHE A 180 -6.70 -7.10 -4.28
C PHE A 180 -5.72 -6.64 -3.20
N PHE A 181 -5.89 -5.40 -2.76
CA PHE A 181 -5.33 -4.86 -1.53
C PHE A 181 -6.42 -4.62 -0.51
N THR A 182 -6.07 -4.79 0.77
CA THR A 182 -6.87 -4.31 1.91
C THR A 182 -6.04 -3.34 2.72
N PHE A 183 -6.62 -2.18 3.04
CA PHE A 183 -5.96 -1.14 3.83
C PHE A 183 -6.49 -1.18 5.26
N PHE A 184 -5.61 -1.13 6.23
CA PHE A 184 -5.98 -1.11 7.65
C PHE A 184 -5.48 0.15 8.38
N LEU A 185 -4.51 0.86 7.78
CA LEU A 185 -4.02 2.14 8.29
C LEU A 185 -3.57 3.00 7.11
N VAL A 186 -4.12 4.19 7.03
CA VAL A 186 -3.70 5.26 6.12
C VAL A 186 -3.54 6.51 6.98
N THR A 187 -2.36 7.13 6.92
CA THR A 187 -2.05 8.37 7.62
C THR A 187 -1.61 9.42 6.62
N GLU A 188 -1.97 10.67 6.88
CA GLU A 188 -1.39 11.81 6.17
C GLU A 188 0.06 12.00 6.65
N ASN A 189 0.97 12.20 5.72
CA ASN A 189 2.38 12.53 5.97
C ASN A 189 2.62 14.02 5.77
#